data_beaabffb54d6a95860edbc79d801ceef
#
_entry.id   beaabffb54d6a95860edbc79d801ceef
#
_cell.length_a   1.000
_cell.length_b   1.000
_cell.length_c   1.000
_cell.angle_alpha   90.00
_cell.angle_beta   90.00
_cell.angle_gamma   90.00
#
_symmetry.space_group_name_H-M   'P 1'
#
loop_
_entity.id
_entity.type
_entity.pdbx_description
1 polymer ?
#
loop_
_entity_poly.entity_id
_entity_poly.type
_entity_poly.pdbx_seq_one_letter_code
_entity_poly.pdbx_strand_id
1 'polypeptide(L)'
;MKRRVVVTGLGAVTPIGNDVESFWNGVKEGKVGIGPITRFDTTGYKATLAAELKDFVAKDRMDPRTARRMEPFSQYAVAAALEAVENSGLKMEEEDPYMVGVIIGSGVGSLQATETNEKKLMEKGPSRVDPLLVPKMITNMAAGNVSIATGAKGKCTNVVTACATGTHCIGDAFRAIQYGDADVMLAGGTEGAVCPIGIAGFTSLTALSTSDDPLRASIPFDKDRGGFVMGEGAGVVVLEELEHAKKRNANILAEVVGYGATADAFHITSPAEDGSGAARAMENAMKEAGVAPAQVDYINAHGTGTHHNDLFETRAIKLAFKDAAKDVKINSTKSMVGHLLGAAGAVEFIVCVKSILDGFIHQTVGTTETEEELDLNYMIGAPAKQEVRYAMSNSLGFGGHNGTLLVKKYEED
;
A
#
# COMPACT_ATOMS: atom_id res chain seq x y z
N MET A 1 -28.72 -9.13 5.00
CA MET A 1 -27.94 -8.12 4.24
C MET A 1 -26.51 -8.19 4.74
N LYS A 2 -25.51 -7.92 3.90
CA LYS A 2 -24.12 -7.74 4.36
C LYS A 2 -24.03 -6.46 5.19
N ARG A 3 -23.18 -6.47 6.22
CA ARG A 3 -22.90 -5.27 7.04
C ARG A 3 -22.15 -4.23 6.20
N ARG A 4 -22.45 -2.95 6.38
CA ARG A 4 -21.71 -1.84 5.76
C ARG A 4 -20.39 -1.61 6.50
N VAL A 5 -19.36 -1.25 5.78
CA VAL A 5 -18.00 -1.09 6.34
C VAL A 5 -17.47 0.29 6.00
N VAL A 6 -17.10 1.02 7.04
CA VAL A 6 -16.60 2.39 6.93
C VAL A 6 -15.14 2.50 7.37
N VAL A 7 -14.47 3.53 6.90
CA VAL A 7 -13.12 3.92 7.32
C VAL A 7 -13.27 4.99 8.39
N THR A 8 -12.74 4.75 9.59
CA THR A 8 -12.80 5.71 10.69
C THR A 8 -11.44 6.24 11.12
N GLY A 9 -10.35 5.57 10.73
CA GLY A 9 -9.00 6.00 11.06
C GLY A 9 -7.98 5.66 9.98
N LEU A 10 -6.96 6.49 9.88
CA LEU A 10 -5.85 6.36 8.93
C LEU A 10 -4.53 6.54 9.68
N GLY A 11 -3.51 5.79 9.27
CA GLY A 11 -2.14 5.94 9.75
C GLY A 11 -1.15 5.63 8.64
N ALA A 12 -0.10 6.42 8.52
CA ALA A 12 0.88 6.29 7.45
C ALA A 12 2.31 6.62 7.91
N VAL A 13 3.25 5.84 7.40
CA VAL A 13 4.69 6.12 7.50
C VAL A 13 5.26 5.95 6.10
N THR A 14 5.74 7.03 5.49
CA THR A 14 6.15 7.06 4.08
C THR A 14 7.40 7.91 3.86
N PRO A 15 8.11 7.78 2.73
CA PRO A 15 9.28 8.59 2.41
C PRO A 15 9.05 10.10 2.35
N ILE A 16 7.79 10.56 2.29
CA ILE A 16 7.43 11.98 2.20
C ILE A 16 6.68 12.51 3.41
N GLY A 17 6.38 11.64 4.40
CA GLY A 17 5.76 12.00 5.66
C GLY A 17 5.62 10.81 6.60
N ASN A 18 5.84 11.00 7.90
CA ASN A 18 5.82 9.96 8.93
C ASN A 18 4.47 9.87 9.68
N ASP A 19 3.47 10.58 9.23
CA ASP A 19 2.07 10.57 9.65
C ASP A 19 1.18 10.92 8.45
N VAL A 20 -0.14 10.71 8.57
CA VAL A 20 -1.09 10.92 7.47
C VAL A 20 -1.14 12.38 7.03
N GLU A 21 -1.02 13.34 7.95
CA GLU A 21 -1.10 14.77 7.61
C GLU A 21 0.12 15.21 6.80
N SER A 22 1.32 14.91 7.30
CA SER A 22 2.58 15.23 6.60
C SER A 22 2.69 14.49 5.28
N PHE A 23 2.28 13.21 5.22
CA PHE A 23 2.21 12.44 3.99
C PHE A 23 1.28 13.11 2.97
N TRP A 24 0.05 13.43 3.36
CA TRP A 24 -0.93 14.04 2.45
C TRP A 24 -0.53 15.43 1.97
N ASN A 25 0.09 16.23 2.84
CA ASN A 25 0.67 17.51 2.43
C ASN A 25 1.79 17.32 1.41
N GLY A 26 2.67 16.35 1.63
CA GLY A 26 3.70 15.98 0.63
C GLY A 26 3.10 15.53 -0.71
N VAL A 27 1.99 14.76 -0.69
CA VAL A 27 1.26 14.37 -1.91
C VAL A 27 0.70 15.59 -2.64
N LYS A 28 0.08 16.54 -1.92
CA LYS A 28 -0.47 17.77 -2.52
C LYS A 28 0.59 18.66 -3.14
N GLU A 29 1.77 18.70 -2.53
CA GLU A 29 2.93 19.46 -3.01
C GLU A 29 3.67 18.78 -4.17
N GLY A 30 3.37 17.51 -4.44
CA GLY A 30 4.13 16.72 -5.42
C GLY A 30 5.56 16.40 -4.95
N LYS A 31 5.77 16.24 -3.63
CA LYS A 31 7.07 15.98 -3.04
C LYS A 31 7.59 14.60 -3.44
N VAL A 32 8.83 14.55 -3.95
CA VAL A 32 9.49 13.29 -4.28
C VAL A 32 10.35 12.83 -3.11
N GLY A 33 10.07 11.62 -2.60
CA GLY A 33 10.80 11.00 -1.49
C GLY A 33 12.02 10.18 -1.93
N ILE A 34 12.24 10.05 -3.23
CA ILE A 34 13.32 9.28 -3.83
C ILE A 34 14.65 10.03 -3.68
N GLY A 35 15.71 9.30 -3.40
CA GLY A 35 17.06 9.84 -3.30
C GLY A 35 18.11 8.73 -3.28
N PRO A 36 19.41 9.10 -3.23
CA PRO A 36 20.47 8.12 -3.08
C PRO A 36 20.27 7.24 -1.85
N ILE A 37 20.54 5.95 -2.00
CA ILE A 37 20.53 5.00 -0.86
C ILE A 37 21.61 5.41 0.13
N THR A 38 21.23 5.55 1.41
CA THR A 38 22.12 5.99 2.48
C THR A 38 22.47 4.90 3.49
N ARG A 39 21.73 3.79 3.49
CA ARG A 39 21.85 2.73 4.51
C ARG A 39 23.02 1.78 4.31
N PHE A 40 23.57 1.73 3.09
CA PHE A 40 24.73 0.90 2.76
C PHE A 40 25.48 1.45 1.57
N ASP A 41 26.73 1.00 1.38
CA ASP A 41 27.55 1.36 0.23
C ASP A 41 27.00 0.73 -1.07
N THR A 42 26.62 1.57 -2.02
CA THR A 42 26.04 1.14 -3.32
C THR A 42 27.12 0.93 -4.41
N THR A 43 28.40 0.94 -4.07
CA THR A 43 29.48 0.66 -5.03
C THR A 43 29.25 -0.71 -5.69
N GLY A 44 29.16 -0.70 -7.03
CA GLY A 44 28.88 -1.91 -7.83
C GLY A 44 27.41 -2.23 -8.03
N TYR A 45 26.47 -1.53 -7.39
CA TYR A 45 25.05 -1.66 -7.67
C TYR A 45 24.65 -0.85 -8.91
N LYS A 46 23.73 -1.38 -9.72
CA LYS A 46 23.15 -0.64 -10.87
C LYS A 46 22.04 0.31 -10.43
N ALA A 47 21.22 -0.11 -9.46
CA ALA A 47 20.21 0.73 -8.85
C ALA A 47 20.78 1.36 -7.58
N THR A 48 20.87 2.69 -7.55
CA THR A 48 21.51 3.45 -6.47
C THR A 48 20.54 4.38 -5.75
N LEU A 49 19.29 4.44 -6.23
CA LEU A 49 18.21 5.25 -5.65
C LEU A 49 17.18 4.36 -4.95
N ALA A 50 16.64 4.87 -3.85
CA ALA A 50 15.50 4.31 -3.14
C ALA A 50 14.65 5.43 -2.52
N ALA A 51 13.42 5.10 -2.15
CA ALA A 51 12.57 5.95 -1.34
C ALA A 51 12.63 5.50 0.13
N GLU A 52 13.71 5.88 0.81
CA GLU A 52 13.94 5.59 2.23
C GLU A 52 13.10 6.51 3.12
N LEU A 53 12.67 5.99 4.28
CA LEU A 53 12.06 6.84 5.31
C LEU A 53 13.09 7.85 5.84
N LYS A 54 12.64 9.09 5.99
CA LYS A 54 13.43 10.20 6.53
C LYS A 54 12.95 10.54 7.92
N ASP A 55 13.88 10.71 8.86
CA ASP A 55 13.62 11.17 10.23
C ASP A 55 12.64 10.28 11.03
N PHE A 56 12.42 9.03 10.62
CA PHE A 56 11.62 8.09 11.39
C PHE A 56 12.41 7.53 12.57
N VAL A 57 11.91 7.76 13.77
CA VAL A 57 12.52 7.28 15.01
C VAL A 57 11.49 6.46 15.79
N ALA A 58 11.62 5.13 15.75
CA ALA A 58 10.63 4.22 16.33
C ALA A 58 10.35 4.46 17.82
N LYS A 59 11.38 4.83 18.62
CA LYS A 59 11.24 5.11 20.08
C LYS A 59 10.35 6.33 20.39
N ASP A 60 10.11 7.20 19.42
CA ASP A 60 9.25 8.38 19.58
C ASP A 60 7.78 8.04 19.27
N ARG A 61 7.54 6.85 18.69
CA ARG A 61 6.21 6.38 18.27
C ARG A 61 5.71 5.17 19.08
N MET A 62 6.57 4.50 19.84
CA MET A 62 6.23 3.32 20.64
C MET A 62 7.25 3.09 21.76
N ASP A 63 6.94 2.18 22.69
CA ASP A 63 7.87 1.82 23.77
C ASP A 63 9.26 1.43 23.24
N PRO A 64 10.34 2.04 23.73
CA PRO A 64 11.69 1.81 23.21
C PRO A 64 12.21 0.38 23.40
N ARG A 65 11.73 -0.39 24.39
CA ARG A 65 12.13 -1.79 24.62
C ARG A 65 11.47 -2.68 23.61
N THR A 66 10.20 -2.41 23.30
CA THR A 66 9.42 -3.09 22.27
C THR A 66 10.00 -2.81 20.88
N ALA A 67 10.28 -1.54 20.55
CA ALA A 67 10.88 -1.15 19.29
C ALA A 67 12.19 -1.90 18.97
N ARG A 68 13.08 -2.10 19.95
CA ARG A 68 14.34 -2.82 19.77
C ARG A 68 14.20 -4.31 19.45
N ARG A 69 13.04 -4.90 19.70
CA ARG A 69 12.72 -6.31 19.41
C ARG A 69 12.09 -6.51 18.05
N MET A 70 11.86 -5.43 17.30
CA MET A 70 11.23 -5.42 15.98
C MET A 70 12.22 -4.99 14.91
N GLU A 71 12.05 -5.53 13.72
CA GLU A 71 12.67 -5.02 12.50
C GLU A 71 11.87 -3.87 11.92
N PRO A 72 12.44 -3.07 10.99
CA PRO A 72 11.82 -1.86 10.45
C PRO A 72 10.37 -2.05 9.98
N PHE A 73 10.07 -3.09 9.19
CA PHE A 73 8.70 -3.32 8.69
C PHE A 73 7.67 -3.44 9.82
N SER A 74 8.03 -4.10 10.93
CA SER A 74 7.13 -4.20 12.10
C SER A 74 7.03 -2.88 12.87
N GLN A 75 8.13 -2.12 12.97
CA GLN A 75 8.12 -0.79 13.60
C GLN A 75 7.22 0.19 12.83
N TYR A 76 7.29 0.17 11.51
CA TYR A 76 6.45 1.01 10.65
C TYR A 76 4.98 0.63 10.79
N ALA A 77 4.66 -0.66 10.78
CA ALA A 77 3.29 -1.14 10.97
C ALA A 77 2.69 -0.72 12.31
N VAL A 78 3.45 -0.87 13.42
CA VAL A 78 2.99 -0.46 14.75
C VAL A 78 2.80 1.06 14.83
N ALA A 79 3.72 1.86 14.29
CA ALA A 79 3.61 3.31 14.29
C ALA A 79 2.36 3.79 13.52
N ALA A 80 2.14 3.25 12.32
CA ALA A 80 0.97 3.56 11.52
C ALA A 80 -0.33 3.06 12.17
N ALA A 81 -0.33 1.87 12.79
CA ALA A 81 -1.51 1.35 13.47
C ALA A 81 -1.91 2.18 14.69
N LEU A 82 -0.95 2.61 15.51
CA LEU A 82 -1.21 3.47 16.67
C LEU A 82 -1.78 4.83 16.24
N GLU A 83 -1.25 5.43 15.16
CA GLU A 83 -1.80 6.64 14.58
C GLU A 83 -3.23 6.42 14.06
N ALA A 84 -3.50 5.31 13.36
CA ALA A 84 -4.82 5.00 12.84
C ALA A 84 -5.86 4.84 13.97
N VAL A 85 -5.50 4.18 15.07
CA VAL A 85 -6.34 4.04 16.27
C VAL A 85 -6.61 5.40 16.90
N GLU A 86 -5.58 6.22 17.12
CA GLU A 86 -5.71 7.57 17.66
C GLU A 86 -6.61 8.44 16.75
N ASN A 87 -6.36 8.43 15.46
CA ASN A 87 -7.10 9.18 14.46
C ASN A 87 -8.58 8.77 14.39
N SER A 88 -8.89 7.49 14.63
CA SER A 88 -10.27 6.97 14.67
C SER A 88 -11.04 7.35 15.95
N GLY A 89 -10.34 7.78 17.00
CA GLY A 89 -10.92 7.96 18.33
C GLY A 89 -11.40 6.67 18.99
N LEU A 90 -10.97 5.50 18.49
CA LEU A 90 -11.33 4.19 19.06
C LEU A 90 -10.64 4.01 20.42
N LYS A 91 -11.44 3.69 21.44
CA LYS A 91 -10.96 3.42 22.78
C LYS A 91 -11.02 1.94 23.06
N MET A 92 -9.88 1.26 22.97
CA MET A 92 -9.79 -0.19 23.11
C MET A 92 -10.34 -0.75 24.43
N GLU A 93 -10.31 0.04 25.49
CA GLU A 93 -10.88 -0.29 26.82
C GLU A 93 -12.42 -0.29 26.84
N GLU A 94 -13.07 0.32 25.86
CA GLU A 94 -14.53 0.37 25.72
C GLU A 94 -15.05 -0.71 24.74
N GLU A 95 -14.13 -1.45 24.06
CA GLU A 95 -14.46 -2.44 23.04
C GLU A 95 -14.42 -3.88 23.59
N ASP A 96 -15.15 -4.79 22.95
CA ASP A 96 -14.86 -6.21 23.07
C ASP A 96 -13.57 -6.51 22.27
N PRO A 97 -12.43 -6.77 22.92
CA PRO A 97 -11.16 -6.94 22.22
C PRO A 97 -11.15 -8.15 21.26
N TYR A 98 -12.06 -9.11 21.43
CA TYR A 98 -12.21 -10.25 20.52
C TYR A 98 -12.99 -9.91 19.24
N MET A 99 -13.70 -8.78 19.22
CA MET A 99 -14.33 -8.22 18.03
C MET A 99 -13.48 -7.17 17.32
N VAL A 100 -12.27 -6.89 17.82
CA VAL A 100 -11.27 -6.04 17.17
C VAL A 100 -10.14 -6.93 16.65
N GLY A 101 -9.99 -6.99 15.32
CA GLY A 101 -8.99 -7.83 14.66
C GLY A 101 -7.88 -7.04 13.97
N VAL A 102 -6.87 -7.77 13.48
CA VAL A 102 -5.71 -7.20 12.76
C VAL A 102 -5.43 -8.04 11.51
N ILE A 103 -5.40 -7.42 10.34
CA ILE A 103 -4.91 -8.04 9.10
C ILE A 103 -3.90 -7.09 8.45
N ILE A 104 -2.62 -7.29 8.74
CA ILE A 104 -1.53 -6.48 8.19
C ILE A 104 -0.45 -7.40 7.63
N GLY A 105 -0.06 -7.17 6.39
CA GLY A 105 0.92 -7.99 5.68
C GLY A 105 2.20 -7.24 5.33
N SER A 106 3.25 -8.03 5.06
CA SER A 106 4.49 -7.59 4.44
C SER A 106 4.82 -8.55 3.30
N GLY A 107 5.29 -8.05 2.19
CA GLY A 107 5.59 -8.88 1.02
C GLY A 107 6.79 -9.81 1.24
N VAL A 108 7.81 -9.36 1.96
CA VAL A 108 9.07 -10.11 2.13
C VAL A 108 9.54 -10.26 3.59
N GLY A 109 8.91 -9.57 4.54
CA GLY A 109 9.37 -9.54 5.93
C GLY A 109 10.73 -8.84 6.07
N SER A 110 11.60 -9.30 6.97
CA SER A 110 12.92 -8.70 7.13
C SER A 110 14.02 -9.48 6.40
N LEU A 111 14.33 -9.06 5.18
CA LEU A 111 15.52 -9.49 4.43
C LEU A 111 16.80 -9.09 5.17
N GLN A 112 16.82 -7.90 5.78
CA GLN A 112 17.96 -7.38 6.51
C GLN A 112 18.31 -8.23 7.74
N ALA A 113 17.31 -8.73 8.51
CA ALA A 113 17.55 -9.64 9.63
C ALA A 113 18.18 -10.95 9.15
N THR A 114 17.70 -11.49 8.03
CA THR A 114 18.23 -12.71 7.41
C THR A 114 19.67 -12.51 6.98
N GLU A 115 19.97 -11.46 6.19
CA GLU A 115 21.31 -11.14 5.71
C GLU A 115 22.31 -10.96 6.87
N THR A 116 21.91 -10.17 7.88
CA THR A 116 22.78 -9.90 9.05
C THR A 116 23.09 -11.17 9.86
N ASN A 117 22.11 -12.04 10.03
CA ASN A 117 22.30 -13.26 10.81
C ASN A 117 22.97 -14.37 10.03
N GLU A 118 22.78 -14.42 8.71
CA GLU A 118 23.56 -15.32 7.84
C GLU A 118 25.04 -14.99 7.91
N LYS A 119 25.42 -13.71 7.82
CA LYS A 119 26.81 -13.29 8.00
C LYS A 119 27.38 -13.68 9.38
N LYS A 120 26.61 -13.49 10.46
CA LYS A 120 27.02 -13.93 11.80
C LYS A 120 27.20 -15.44 11.88
N LEU A 121 26.31 -16.22 11.27
CA LEU A 121 26.37 -17.66 11.20
C LEU A 121 27.67 -18.13 10.53
N MET A 122 28.00 -17.57 9.37
CA MET A 122 29.18 -17.92 8.59
C MET A 122 30.49 -17.51 9.28
N GLU A 123 30.56 -16.33 9.88
CA GLU A 123 31.75 -15.77 10.50
C GLU A 123 31.99 -16.31 11.92
N LYS A 124 30.94 -16.56 12.72
CA LYS A 124 31.01 -16.74 14.17
C LYS A 124 30.33 -18.01 14.68
N GLY A 125 29.68 -18.76 13.79
CA GLY A 125 28.99 -20.00 14.11
C GLY A 125 27.57 -19.82 14.68
N PRO A 126 26.82 -20.95 14.85
CA PRO A 126 25.39 -20.93 15.13
C PRO A 126 25.00 -20.31 16.48
N SER A 127 25.89 -20.34 17.47
CA SER A 127 25.64 -19.75 18.79
C SER A 127 25.58 -18.21 18.80
N ARG A 128 25.92 -17.54 17.68
CA ARG A 128 25.95 -16.09 17.55
C ARG A 128 24.77 -15.54 16.74
N VAL A 129 23.92 -16.41 16.23
CA VAL A 129 22.65 -16.02 15.60
C VAL A 129 21.73 -15.37 16.64
N ASP A 130 21.03 -14.30 16.27
CA ASP A 130 20.09 -13.61 17.16
C ASP A 130 18.97 -14.58 17.59
N PRO A 131 18.76 -14.81 18.91
CA PRO A 131 17.66 -15.67 19.37
C PRO A 131 16.27 -15.19 18.94
N LEU A 132 16.12 -13.92 18.55
CA LEU A 132 14.90 -13.36 18.02
C LEU A 132 14.86 -13.32 16.48
N LEU A 133 15.81 -13.96 15.78
CA LEU A 133 15.83 -13.93 14.31
C LEU A 133 14.48 -14.33 13.72
N VAL A 134 13.93 -15.46 14.11
CA VAL A 134 12.67 -15.96 13.52
C VAL A 134 11.52 -14.99 13.74
N PRO A 135 11.18 -14.57 14.99
CA PRO A 135 10.10 -13.59 15.18
C PRO A 135 10.39 -12.19 14.59
N LYS A 136 11.64 -11.86 14.28
CA LYS A 136 11.97 -10.60 13.61
C LYS A 136 11.78 -10.67 12.09
N MET A 137 11.98 -11.84 11.46
CA MET A 137 12.00 -11.93 10.00
C MET A 137 10.65 -12.31 9.38
N ILE A 138 9.78 -13.05 10.07
CA ILE A 138 8.57 -13.59 9.48
C ILE A 138 7.48 -12.52 9.31
N THR A 139 6.79 -12.58 8.19
CA THR A 139 5.85 -11.53 7.72
C THR A 139 4.64 -11.29 8.63
N ASN A 140 4.16 -12.33 9.33
CA ASN A 140 3.02 -12.22 10.24
C ASN A 140 3.30 -11.39 11.50
N MET A 141 4.58 -11.08 11.77
CA MET A 141 4.93 -10.33 12.97
C MET A 141 4.59 -8.85 12.90
N ALA A 142 4.31 -8.29 11.72
CA ALA A 142 3.70 -6.99 11.61
C ALA A 142 2.32 -6.99 12.31
N ALA A 143 1.42 -7.91 11.91
CA ALA A 143 0.11 -8.06 12.54
C ALA A 143 0.21 -8.44 14.03
N GLY A 144 1.09 -9.39 14.38
CA GLY A 144 1.29 -9.81 15.77
C GLY A 144 1.74 -8.69 16.69
N ASN A 145 2.69 -7.86 16.26
CA ASN A 145 3.17 -6.71 17.04
C ASN A 145 2.08 -5.61 17.15
N VAL A 146 1.29 -5.38 16.12
CA VAL A 146 0.16 -4.44 16.17
C VAL A 146 -0.90 -4.96 17.15
N SER A 147 -1.27 -6.24 17.10
CA SER A 147 -2.20 -6.85 18.07
C SER A 147 -1.72 -6.66 19.51
N ILE A 148 -0.44 -6.91 19.78
CA ILE A 148 0.17 -6.72 21.12
C ILE A 148 0.12 -5.24 21.53
N ALA A 149 0.47 -4.33 20.62
CA ALA A 149 0.53 -2.90 20.91
C ALA A 149 -0.85 -2.26 21.16
N THR A 150 -1.89 -2.74 20.48
CA THR A 150 -3.25 -2.20 20.57
C THR A 150 -4.16 -2.96 21.53
N GLY A 151 -3.81 -4.18 21.91
CA GLY A 151 -4.67 -5.04 22.71
C GLY A 151 -5.81 -5.72 21.94
N ALA A 152 -5.82 -5.64 20.60
CA ALA A 152 -6.77 -6.33 19.73
C ALA A 152 -6.58 -7.85 19.82
N LYS A 153 -7.64 -8.60 20.16
CA LYS A 153 -7.59 -10.06 20.40
C LYS A 153 -8.47 -10.86 19.43
N GLY A 154 -9.10 -10.20 18.49
CA GLY A 154 -9.86 -10.84 17.43
C GLY A 154 -8.96 -11.54 16.41
N LYS A 155 -9.48 -11.78 15.22
CA LYS A 155 -8.70 -12.39 14.12
C LYS A 155 -7.41 -11.61 13.88
N CYS A 156 -6.24 -12.24 14.11
CA CYS A 156 -4.93 -11.65 13.86
C CYS A 156 -4.20 -12.51 12.83
N THR A 157 -4.02 -11.99 11.62
CA THR A 157 -3.40 -12.70 10.51
C THR A 157 -2.71 -11.75 9.53
N ASN A 158 -2.04 -12.33 8.54
CA ASN A 158 -1.49 -11.59 7.41
C ASN A 158 -1.86 -12.29 6.11
N VAL A 159 -1.97 -11.51 5.05
CA VAL A 159 -2.01 -12.00 3.67
C VAL A 159 -0.69 -11.60 3.02
N VAL A 160 -0.10 -12.49 2.23
CA VAL A 160 1.14 -12.22 1.49
C VAL A 160 0.90 -12.49 0.02
N THR A 161 0.81 -11.43 -0.75
CA THR A 161 0.55 -11.45 -2.21
C THR A 161 1.47 -10.45 -2.92
N ALA A 162 2.75 -10.45 -2.50
CA ALA A 162 3.77 -9.54 -3.01
C ALA A 162 3.30 -8.08 -2.97
N CYS A 163 3.32 -7.37 -4.11
CA CYS A 163 2.93 -5.95 -4.20
C CYS A 163 1.43 -5.69 -3.95
N ALA A 164 0.57 -6.72 -4.00
CA ALA A 164 -0.86 -6.61 -3.71
C ALA A 164 -1.22 -6.90 -2.24
N THR A 165 -0.23 -7.16 -1.38
CA THR A 165 -0.41 -7.54 0.03
C THR A 165 -1.33 -6.58 0.79
N GLY A 166 -1.02 -5.28 0.77
CA GLY A 166 -1.80 -4.28 1.52
C GLY A 166 -3.25 -4.17 1.05
N THR A 167 -3.48 -4.26 -0.26
CA THR A 167 -4.81 -4.26 -0.87
C THR A 167 -5.61 -5.49 -0.44
N HIS A 168 -5.01 -6.68 -0.49
CA HIS A 168 -5.68 -7.91 -0.05
C HIS A 168 -5.93 -7.93 1.46
N CYS A 169 -5.00 -7.42 2.27
CA CYS A 169 -5.22 -7.30 3.72
C CYS A 169 -6.44 -6.40 4.04
N ILE A 170 -6.60 -5.27 3.37
CA ILE A 170 -7.75 -4.38 3.53
C ILE A 170 -9.02 -5.06 3.01
N GLY A 171 -8.95 -5.72 1.85
CA GLY A 171 -10.08 -6.44 1.26
C GLY A 171 -10.58 -7.61 2.14
N ASP A 172 -9.68 -8.40 2.71
CA ASP A 172 -10.03 -9.50 3.60
C ASP A 172 -10.55 -9.01 4.96
N ALA A 173 -10.04 -7.88 5.45
CA ALA A 173 -10.58 -7.20 6.63
C ALA A 173 -12.00 -6.67 6.37
N PHE A 174 -12.24 -6.07 5.20
CA PHE A 174 -13.57 -5.69 4.75
C PHE A 174 -14.55 -6.89 4.76
N ARG A 175 -14.11 -8.04 4.23
CA ARG A 175 -14.91 -9.29 4.29
C ARG A 175 -15.20 -9.74 5.70
N ALA A 176 -14.19 -9.73 6.58
CA ALA A 176 -14.37 -10.14 7.98
C ALA A 176 -15.48 -9.35 8.67
N ILE A 177 -15.52 -8.02 8.48
CA ILE A 177 -16.58 -7.16 9.02
C ILE A 177 -17.92 -7.43 8.34
N GLN A 178 -17.96 -7.54 7.00
CA GLN A 178 -19.19 -7.82 6.26
C GLN A 178 -19.90 -9.09 6.72
N TYR A 179 -19.14 -10.13 7.08
CA TYR A 179 -19.67 -11.42 7.53
C TYR A 179 -19.88 -11.50 9.04
N GLY A 180 -19.49 -10.47 9.81
CA GLY A 180 -19.72 -10.42 11.25
C GLY A 180 -18.64 -11.11 12.09
N ASP A 181 -17.48 -11.43 11.51
CA ASP A 181 -16.35 -12.01 12.23
C ASP A 181 -15.67 -10.98 13.15
N ALA A 182 -15.83 -9.69 12.86
CA ALA A 182 -15.32 -8.56 13.64
C ALA A 182 -16.23 -7.34 13.50
N ASP A 183 -16.19 -6.43 14.47
CA ASP A 183 -16.79 -5.10 14.39
C ASP A 183 -15.78 -4.07 13.92
N VAL A 184 -14.52 -4.26 14.28
CA VAL A 184 -13.40 -3.37 13.92
C VAL A 184 -12.22 -4.19 13.41
N MET A 185 -11.56 -3.72 12.34
CA MET A 185 -10.34 -4.32 11.81
C MET A 185 -9.26 -3.24 11.58
N LEU A 186 -8.08 -3.48 12.16
CA LEU A 186 -6.86 -2.77 11.79
C LEU A 186 -6.27 -3.48 10.56
N ALA A 187 -6.27 -2.81 9.41
CA ALA A 187 -5.93 -3.46 8.16
C ALA A 187 -4.92 -2.64 7.35
N GLY A 188 -4.01 -3.31 6.67
CA GLY A 188 -3.05 -2.61 5.83
C GLY A 188 -1.83 -3.41 5.42
N GLY A 189 -0.74 -2.70 5.13
CA GLY A 189 0.50 -3.30 4.69
C GLY A 189 1.71 -2.49 5.13
N THR A 190 2.84 -3.17 5.19
CA THR A 190 4.13 -2.61 5.60
C THR A 190 5.27 -3.24 4.83
N GLU A 191 6.36 -2.50 4.65
CA GLU A 191 7.60 -3.04 4.06
C GLU A 191 8.83 -2.29 4.52
N GLY A 192 9.94 -3.02 4.70
CA GLY A 192 11.25 -2.48 5.05
C GLY A 192 12.37 -3.23 4.33
N ALA A 193 12.31 -3.28 2.99
CA ALA A 193 13.18 -4.12 2.16
C ALA A 193 14.38 -3.38 1.53
N VAL A 194 14.60 -2.10 1.86
CA VAL A 194 15.76 -1.34 1.38
C VAL A 194 17.02 -1.78 2.13
N CYS A 195 17.65 -2.84 1.65
CA CYS A 195 18.88 -3.44 2.17
C CYS A 195 19.70 -4.04 1.01
N PRO A 196 20.97 -4.40 1.22
CA PRO A 196 21.85 -4.91 0.15
C PRO A 196 21.24 -6.03 -0.66
N ILE A 197 20.79 -7.11 -0.02
CA ILE A 197 20.20 -8.25 -0.73
C ILE A 197 18.86 -7.92 -1.40
N GLY A 198 18.06 -7.04 -0.80
CA GLY A 198 16.80 -6.57 -1.38
C GLY A 198 17.02 -5.83 -2.71
N ILE A 199 17.89 -4.82 -2.71
CA ILE A 199 18.24 -4.06 -3.92
C ILE A 199 18.91 -4.96 -4.96
N ALA A 200 19.86 -5.82 -4.56
CA ALA A 200 20.51 -6.75 -5.49
C ALA A 200 19.53 -7.73 -6.14
N GLY A 201 18.62 -8.32 -5.36
CA GLY A 201 17.63 -9.28 -5.85
C GLY A 201 16.69 -8.68 -6.88
N PHE A 202 16.09 -7.52 -6.58
CA PHE A 202 15.19 -6.85 -7.53
C PHE A 202 15.95 -6.25 -8.74
N THR A 203 17.21 -5.85 -8.59
CA THR A 203 18.07 -5.43 -9.73
C THR A 203 18.34 -6.61 -10.66
N SER A 204 18.60 -7.81 -10.10
CA SER A 204 18.84 -9.02 -10.89
C SER A 204 17.61 -9.46 -11.71
N LEU A 205 16.41 -9.12 -11.21
CA LEU A 205 15.15 -9.29 -11.96
C LEU A 205 14.94 -8.23 -13.05
N THR A 206 15.86 -7.27 -13.21
CA THR A 206 15.71 -6.09 -14.09
C THR A 206 14.44 -5.28 -13.82
N ALA A 207 13.96 -5.31 -12.56
CA ALA A 207 12.72 -4.66 -12.17
C ALA A 207 12.94 -3.24 -11.65
N LEU A 208 14.16 -2.92 -11.16
CA LEU A 208 14.47 -1.60 -10.62
C LEU A 208 14.93 -0.63 -11.70
N SER A 209 14.52 0.62 -11.55
CA SER A 209 15.08 1.76 -12.29
C SER A 209 16.57 1.90 -12.00
N THR A 210 17.36 2.14 -13.05
CA THR A 210 18.79 2.42 -12.97
C THR A 210 19.11 3.89 -13.26
N SER A 211 18.10 4.75 -13.26
CA SER A 211 18.26 6.19 -13.35
C SER A 211 19.06 6.73 -12.16
N ASP A 212 19.88 7.71 -12.38
CA ASP A 212 20.61 8.49 -11.35
C ASP A 212 19.92 9.82 -11.03
N ASP A 213 18.84 10.17 -11.75
CA ASP A 213 18.01 11.34 -11.47
C ASP A 213 16.81 10.98 -10.59
N PRO A 214 16.77 11.43 -9.33
CA PRO A 214 15.66 11.16 -8.41
C PRO A 214 14.28 11.60 -8.92
N LEU A 215 14.24 12.66 -9.76
CA LEU A 215 12.97 13.18 -10.30
C LEU A 215 12.48 12.41 -11.52
N ARG A 216 13.34 11.59 -12.13
CA ARG A 216 13.03 10.77 -13.31
C ARG A 216 13.17 9.27 -13.06
N ALA A 217 13.51 8.86 -11.84
CA ALA A 217 13.71 7.44 -11.52
C ALA A 217 12.40 6.65 -11.40
N SER A 218 11.33 7.27 -10.89
CA SER A 218 9.99 6.66 -10.80
C SER A 218 9.00 7.49 -11.62
N ILE A 219 8.77 7.10 -12.86
CA ILE A 219 7.95 7.81 -13.84
C ILE A 219 6.90 6.90 -14.47
N PRO A 220 5.88 6.47 -13.68
CA PRO A 220 4.80 5.63 -14.18
C PRO A 220 4.14 6.22 -15.43
N PHE A 221 3.86 5.37 -16.41
CA PHE A 221 3.22 5.70 -17.70
C PHE A 221 4.04 6.59 -18.64
N ASP A 222 5.26 7.02 -18.25
CA ASP A 222 6.15 7.78 -19.15
C ASP A 222 6.72 6.85 -20.23
N LYS A 223 6.97 7.41 -21.43
CA LYS A 223 7.60 6.66 -22.52
C LYS A 223 9.02 6.19 -22.20
N ASP A 224 9.73 6.93 -21.34
CA ASP A 224 11.12 6.67 -20.94
C ASP A 224 11.20 5.86 -19.62
N ARG A 225 10.07 5.31 -19.11
CA ARG A 225 10.06 4.49 -17.89
C ARG A 225 10.96 3.26 -18.02
N GLY A 226 11.71 2.94 -16.98
CA GLY A 226 12.71 1.88 -17.03
C GLY A 226 12.75 0.96 -15.81
N GLY A 227 11.71 0.93 -14.98
CA GLY A 227 11.65 0.15 -13.75
C GLY A 227 11.08 0.94 -12.59
N PHE A 228 10.82 0.27 -11.47
CA PHE A 228 10.36 0.97 -10.27
C PHE A 228 11.54 1.35 -9.35
N VAL A 229 11.31 2.31 -8.48
CA VAL A 229 12.22 2.63 -7.36
C VAL A 229 11.68 1.95 -6.11
N MET A 230 12.50 1.14 -5.42
CA MET A 230 12.09 0.52 -4.17
C MET A 230 11.88 1.58 -3.08
N GLY A 231 10.74 1.48 -2.40
CA GLY A 231 10.43 2.29 -1.22
C GLY A 231 10.13 1.43 0.00
N GLU A 232 9.95 2.09 1.13
CA GLU A 232 9.61 1.46 2.40
C GLU A 232 8.58 2.29 3.17
N GLY A 233 7.90 1.67 4.13
CA GLY A 233 6.91 2.33 4.95
C GLY A 233 5.74 1.43 5.35
N ALA A 234 4.66 2.04 5.78
CA ALA A 234 3.41 1.37 6.15
C ALA A 234 2.19 2.25 5.91
N GLY A 235 1.08 1.62 5.58
CA GLY A 235 -0.25 2.20 5.64
C GLY A 235 -1.18 1.28 6.45
N VAL A 236 -1.90 1.85 7.40
CA VAL A 236 -2.90 1.14 8.21
C VAL A 236 -4.17 1.94 8.27
N VAL A 237 -5.30 1.27 8.12
CA VAL A 237 -6.64 1.85 8.24
C VAL A 237 -7.42 1.15 9.33
N VAL A 238 -8.29 1.89 10.01
CA VAL A 238 -9.34 1.34 10.86
C VAL A 238 -10.57 1.18 10.01
N LEU A 239 -10.96 -0.06 9.75
CA LEU A 239 -12.24 -0.42 9.16
C LEU A 239 -13.22 -0.78 10.28
N GLU A 240 -14.45 -0.33 10.15
CA GLU A 240 -15.45 -0.47 11.20
C GLU A 240 -16.84 -0.75 10.62
N GLU A 241 -17.62 -1.56 11.31
CA GLU A 241 -19.03 -1.76 10.99
C GLU A 241 -19.79 -0.44 11.19
N LEU A 242 -20.66 -0.08 10.24
CA LEU A 242 -21.31 1.23 10.21
C LEU A 242 -22.11 1.56 11.48
N GLU A 243 -22.93 0.63 11.96
CA GLU A 243 -23.77 0.88 13.13
C GLU A 243 -22.92 0.94 14.42
N HIS A 244 -21.82 0.18 14.47
CA HIS A 244 -20.83 0.29 15.53
C HIS A 244 -20.20 1.66 15.53
N ALA A 245 -19.74 2.17 14.37
CA ALA A 245 -19.16 3.50 14.21
C ALA A 245 -20.13 4.60 14.63
N LYS A 246 -21.40 4.51 14.18
CA LYS A 246 -22.47 5.45 14.57
C LYS A 246 -22.72 5.47 16.07
N LYS A 247 -22.81 4.27 16.70
CA LYS A 247 -23.07 4.12 18.14
C LYS A 247 -22.03 4.86 19.02
N ARG A 248 -20.77 4.86 18.61
CA ARG A 248 -19.70 5.58 19.32
C ARG A 248 -19.46 7.01 18.80
N ASN A 249 -20.30 7.51 17.88
CA ASN A 249 -20.16 8.81 17.20
C ASN A 249 -18.79 8.99 16.52
N ALA A 250 -18.31 7.94 15.83
CA ALA A 250 -17.06 8.01 15.09
C ALA A 250 -17.12 9.03 13.96
N ASN A 251 -15.99 9.67 13.67
CA ASN A 251 -15.83 10.44 12.43
C ASN A 251 -15.64 9.47 11.27
N ILE A 252 -16.66 9.31 10.43
CA ILE A 252 -16.61 8.43 9.27
C ILE A 252 -15.97 9.17 8.09
N LEU A 253 -14.84 8.64 7.61
CA LEU A 253 -14.05 9.26 6.56
C LEU A 253 -14.53 8.87 5.15
N ALA A 254 -14.89 7.59 4.96
CA ALA A 254 -15.35 7.04 3.70
C ALA A 254 -16.02 5.67 3.94
N GLU A 255 -16.63 5.09 2.92
CA GLU A 255 -17.20 3.74 2.97
C GLU A 255 -16.53 2.83 1.94
N VAL A 256 -16.06 1.66 2.37
CA VAL A 256 -15.54 0.62 1.47
C VAL A 256 -16.74 -0.13 0.89
N VAL A 257 -16.88 -0.13 -0.42
CA VAL A 257 -18.07 -0.66 -1.10
C VAL A 257 -17.79 -1.82 -2.04
N GLY A 258 -16.54 -2.03 -2.43
CA GLY A 258 -16.19 -3.10 -3.34
C GLY A 258 -14.77 -3.61 -3.14
N TYR A 259 -14.60 -4.91 -3.30
CA TYR A 259 -13.32 -5.60 -3.30
C TYR A 259 -13.31 -6.67 -4.39
N GLY A 260 -12.34 -6.59 -5.29
CA GLY A 260 -12.07 -7.59 -6.30
C GLY A 260 -10.69 -8.21 -6.11
N ALA A 261 -10.64 -9.54 -6.14
CA ALA A 261 -9.40 -10.30 -6.08
C ALA A 261 -9.41 -11.36 -7.18
N THR A 262 -8.35 -11.46 -7.96
CA THR A 262 -8.17 -12.43 -9.06
C THR A 262 -6.71 -12.86 -9.17
N ALA A 263 -6.46 -13.86 -10.00
CA ALA A 263 -5.11 -14.25 -10.38
C ALA A 263 -5.02 -14.34 -11.91
N ASP A 264 -3.87 -13.94 -12.46
CA ASP A 264 -3.60 -14.04 -13.91
C ASP A 264 -3.38 -15.48 -14.38
N ALA A 265 -2.84 -16.34 -13.51
CA ALA A 265 -2.43 -17.71 -13.83
C ALA A 265 -1.57 -17.78 -15.10
N PHE A 266 -0.66 -16.84 -15.29
CA PHE A 266 0.12 -16.64 -16.51
C PHE A 266 1.63 -16.81 -16.29
N HIS A 267 2.27 -15.95 -15.49
CA HIS A 267 3.71 -15.91 -15.29
C HIS A 267 4.07 -15.50 -13.86
N ILE A 268 5.28 -15.89 -13.37
CA ILE A 268 5.71 -15.63 -11.99
C ILE A 268 5.95 -14.14 -11.67
N THR A 269 6.34 -13.33 -12.66
CA THR A 269 6.69 -11.91 -12.47
C THR A 269 6.01 -10.95 -13.44
N SER A 270 5.54 -11.41 -14.61
CA SER A 270 4.87 -10.58 -15.60
C SER A 270 3.35 -10.67 -15.46
N PRO A 271 2.60 -9.56 -15.48
CA PRO A 271 1.14 -9.60 -15.62
C PRO A 271 0.73 -10.25 -16.96
N ALA A 272 -0.52 -10.70 -17.06
CA ALA A 272 -1.09 -11.17 -18.31
C ALA A 272 -1.15 -10.03 -19.34
N GLU A 273 -0.65 -10.29 -20.55
CA GLU A 273 -0.49 -9.26 -21.58
C GLU A 273 -1.81 -8.62 -22.03
N ASP A 274 -2.91 -9.36 -21.94
CA ASP A 274 -4.24 -8.89 -22.28
C ASP A 274 -4.90 -8.07 -21.16
N GLY A 275 -4.30 -8.06 -19.95
CA GLY A 275 -4.83 -7.35 -18.78
C GLY A 275 -6.13 -7.93 -18.20
N SER A 276 -6.56 -9.11 -18.64
CA SER A 276 -7.87 -9.69 -18.31
C SER A 276 -8.06 -9.96 -16.81
N GLY A 277 -6.99 -10.41 -16.11
CA GLY A 277 -7.01 -10.68 -14.67
C GLY A 277 -7.27 -9.42 -13.86
N ALA A 278 -6.51 -8.36 -14.11
CA ALA A 278 -6.67 -7.06 -13.46
C ALA A 278 -8.03 -6.40 -13.82
N ALA A 279 -8.45 -6.49 -15.09
CA ALA A 279 -9.78 -6.02 -15.51
C ALA A 279 -10.89 -6.70 -14.71
N ARG A 280 -10.81 -8.01 -14.54
CA ARG A 280 -11.79 -8.79 -13.77
C ARG A 280 -11.82 -8.39 -12.29
N ALA A 281 -10.68 -8.05 -11.68
CA ALA A 281 -10.65 -7.55 -10.31
C ALA A 281 -11.40 -6.22 -10.20
N MET A 282 -11.17 -5.28 -11.12
CA MET A 282 -11.89 -4.01 -11.18
C MET A 282 -13.40 -4.20 -11.40
N GLU A 283 -13.80 -5.05 -12.36
CA GLU A 283 -15.21 -5.40 -12.62
C GLU A 283 -15.89 -6.01 -11.39
N ASN A 284 -15.20 -6.90 -10.67
CA ASN A 284 -15.74 -7.52 -9.47
C ASN A 284 -15.98 -6.49 -8.36
N ALA A 285 -15.05 -5.55 -8.15
CA ALA A 285 -15.21 -4.47 -7.17
C ALA A 285 -16.39 -3.55 -7.53
N MET A 286 -16.51 -3.12 -8.78
CA MET A 286 -17.63 -2.32 -9.25
C MET A 286 -18.96 -3.06 -9.16
N LYS A 287 -19.00 -4.32 -9.55
CA LYS A 287 -20.21 -5.17 -9.46
C LYS A 287 -20.69 -5.33 -8.02
N GLU A 288 -19.78 -5.55 -7.06
CA GLU A 288 -20.16 -5.65 -5.65
C GLU A 288 -20.75 -4.34 -5.13
N ALA A 289 -20.16 -3.21 -5.52
CA ALA A 289 -20.63 -1.90 -5.14
C ALA A 289 -21.93 -1.47 -5.86
N GLY A 290 -22.33 -2.17 -6.92
CA GLY A 290 -23.45 -1.75 -7.78
C GLY A 290 -23.16 -0.46 -8.57
N VAL A 291 -21.89 -0.20 -8.89
CA VAL A 291 -21.38 1.03 -9.50
C VAL A 291 -21.02 0.76 -10.96
N ALA A 292 -21.51 1.62 -11.86
CA ALA A 292 -21.12 1.59 -13.26
C ALA A 292 -19.72 2.22 -13.45
N PRO A 293 -18.94 1.81 -14.47
CA PRO A 293 -17.61 2.37 -14.72
C PRO A 293 -17.58 3.90 -14.80
N ALA A 294 -18.55 4.52 -15.43
CA ALA A 294 -18.65 5.98 -15.57
C ALA A 294 -18.91 6.75 -14.26
N GLN A 295 -19.19 6.05 -13.16
CA GLN A 295 -19.36 6.66 -11.84
C GLN A 295 -18.09 6.71 -11.02
N VAL A 296 -17.02 6.01 -11.46
CA VAL A 296 -15.72 6.03 -10.79
C VAL A 296 -14.95 7.27 -11.26
N ASP A 297 -14.65 8.17 -10.34
CA ASP A 297 -14.03 9.46 -10.65
C ASP A 297 -12.50 9.35 -10.75
N TYR A 298 -11.92 8.42 -10.00
CA TYR A 298 -10.48 8.34 -9.81
C TYR A 298 -9.98 6.90 -9.64
N ILE A 299 -8.86 6.59 -10.29
CA ILE A 299 -8.08 5.35 -10.10
C ILE A 299 -6.68 5.72 -9.62
N ASN A 300 -6.31 5.25 -8.42
CA ASN A 300 -4.92 5.14 -8.03
C ASN A 300 -4.41 3.82 -8.60
N ALA A 301 -3.65 3.91 -9.68
CA ALA A 301 -3.17 2.76 -10.42
C ALA A 301 -2.01 2.05 -9.69
N HIS A 302 -1.82 0.79 -10.00
CA HIS A 302 -0.59 0.11 -9.59
C HIS A 302 0.63 0.84 -10.16
N GLY A 303 0.64 1.18 -11.45
CA GLY A 303 1.54 2.15 -12.07
C GLY A 303 2.96 2.13 -11.54
N THR A 304 3.73 1.10 -11.84
CA THR A 304 5.06 0.90 -11.25
C THR A 304 6.18 1.65 -11.98
N GLY A 305 5.93 2.13 -13.20
CA GLY A 305 6.99 2.63 -14.09
C GLY A 305 7.79 1.52 -14.76
N THR A 306 7.33 0.27 -14.70
CA THR A 306 7.87 -0.82 -15.52
C THR A 306 7.14 -0.88 -16.84
N HIS A 307 7.87 -1.27 -17.89
CA HIS A 307 7.34 -1.24 -19.26
C HIS A 307 6.06 -2.09 -19.42
N HIS A 308 6.09 -3.32 -18.96
CA HIS A 308 4.98 -4.26 -19.11
C HIS A 308 3.81 -3.93 -18.18
N ASN A 309 4.09 -3.61 -16.91
CA ASN A 309 2.99 -3.34 -15.98
C ASN A 309 2.11 -2.20 -16.45
N ASP A 310 2.71 -1.06 -16.80
CA ASP A 310 1.94 0.14 -17.11
C ASP A 310 1.13 -0.03 -18.41
N LEU A 311 1.70 -0.76 -19.40
CA LEU A 311 1.01 -1.11 -20.62
C LEU A 311 -0.18 -2.06 -20.36
N PHE A 312 0.04 -3.13 -19.59
CA PHE A 312 -0.99 -4.15 -19.37
C PHE A 312 -2.07 -3.66 -18.40
N GLU A 313 -1.73 -2.82 -17.41
CA GLU A 313 -2.72 -2.14 -16.58
C GLU A 313 -3.57 -1.16 -17.39
N THR A 314 -2.97 -0.44 -18.34
CA THR A 314 -3.72 0.41 -19.30
C THR A 314 -4.74 -0.42 -20.09
N ARG A 315 -4.35 -1.57 -20.62
CA ARG A 315 -5.25 -2.50 -21.31
C ARG A 315 -6.36 -3.00 -20.37
N ALA A 316 -6.01 -3.35 -19.14
CA ALA A 316 -6.98 -3.78 -18.12
C ALA A 316 -8.02 -2.70 -17.81
N ILE A 317 -7.61 -1.44 -17.65
CA ILE A 317 -8.52 -0.30 -17.43
C ILE A 317 -9.43 -0.12 -18.64
N LYS A 318 -8.89 -0.17 -19.87
CA LYS A 318 -9.70 -0.10 -21.09
C LYS A 318 -10.76 -1.21 -21.16
N LEU A 319 -10.40 -2.44 -20.79
CA LEU A 319 -11.34 -3.57 -20.75
C LEU A 319 -12.44 -3.38 -19.71
N ALA A 320 -12.10 -2.99 -18.48
CA ALA A 320 -13.04 -2.85 -17.38
C ALA A 320 -13.96 -1.62 -17.53
N PHE A 321 -13.40 -0.50 -18.01
CA PHE A 321 -14.10 0.79 -18.08
C PHE A 321 -14.73 1.08 -19.45
N LYS A 322 -14.30 0.41 -20.50
CA LYS A 322 -14.80 0.58 -21.88
C LYS A 322 -14.77 2.07 -22.30
N ASP A 323 -15.91 2.63 -22.70
CA ASP A 323 -16.00 4.02 -23.14
C ASP A 323 -15.65 5.03 -22.04
N ALA A 324 -15.86 4.68 -20.76
CA ALA A 324 -15.51 5.52 -19.61
C ALA A 324 -14.01 5.57 -19.30
N ALA A 325 -13.18 4.73 -19.91
CA ALA A 325 -11.75 4.63 -19.62
C ALA A 325 -10.98 5.95 -19.89
N LYS A 326 -11.45 6.77 -20.83
CA LYS A 326 -10.80 8.05 -21.18
C LYS A 326 -11.18 9.21 -20.25
N ASP A 327 -12.29 9.08 -19.54
CA ASP A 327 -12.83 10.14 -18.68
C ASP A 327 -12.31 10.00 -17.24
N VAL A 328 -12.10 8.76 -16.76
CA VAL A 328 -11.61 8.51 -15.41
C VAL A 328 -10.19 9.05 -15.24
N LYS A 329 -9.96 9.74 -14.11
CA LYS A 329 -8.62 10.25 -13.78
C LYS A 329 -7.77 9.15 -13.16
N ILE A 330 -6.54 9.02 -13.66
CA ILE A 330 -5.61 7.97 -13.27
C ILE A 330 -4.31 8.62 -12.82
N ASN A 331 -3.72 8.15 -11.74
CA ASN A 331 -2.37 8.52 -11.37
C ASN A 331 -1.63 7.35 -10.70
N SER A 332 -0.36 7.52 -10.40
CA SER A 332 0.39 6.62 -9.55
C SER A 332 1.13 7.39 -8.46
N THR A 333 0.81 7.07 -7.20
CA THR A 333 1.48 7.62 -6.02
C THR A 333 2.95 7.19 -5.95
N LYS A 334 3.32 6.11 -6.62
CA LYS A 334 4.69 5.61 -6.71
C LYS A 334 5.66 6.60 -7.36
N SER A 335 5.16 7.55 -8.14
CA SER A 335 5.96 8.66 -8.67
C SER A 335 6.60 9.53 -7.57
N MET A 336 6.03 9.55 -6.38
CA MET A 336 6.49 10.35 -5.23
C MET A 336 7.15 9.50 -4.15
N VAL A 337 6.57 8.35 -3.83
CA VAL A 337 7.01 7.53 -2.68
C VAL A 337 7.81 6.29 -3.09
N GLY A 338 8.00 6.05 -4.39
CA GLY A 338 8.52 4.79 -4.90
C GLY A 338 7.52 3.64 -4.72
N HIS A 339 7.97 2.43 -4.95
CA HIS A 339 7.16 1.23 -4.77
C HIS A 339 7.39 0.62 -3.38
N LEU A 340 6.42 0.77 -2.48
CA LEU A 340 6.52 0.28 -1.10
C LEU A 340 6.20 -1.22 -0.98
N LEU A 341 6.22 -1.97 -2.06
CA LEU A 341 5.96 -3.42 -2.10
C LEU A 341 4.69 -3.82 -1.34
N GLY A 342 4.79 -4.57 -0.25
CA GLY A 342 3.64 -4.99 0.56
C GLY A 342 2.86 -3.85 1.22
N ALA A 343 3.46 -2.69 1.41
CA ALA A 343 2.79 -1.50 1.95
C ALA A 343 2.05 -0.69 0.87
N ALA A 344 2.41 -0.85 -0.41
CA ALA A 344 1.99 0.05 -1.50
C ALA A 344 0.46 0.23 -1.55
N GLY A 345 -0.29 -0.87 -1.65
CA GLY A 345 -1.76 -0.79 -1.78
C GLY A 345 -2.47 -0.16 -0.59
N ALA A 346 -1.90 -0.28 0.61
CA ALA A 346 -2.48 0.35 1.80
C ALA A 346 -2.25 1.87 1.82
N VAL A 347 -1.06 2.32 1.46
CA VAL A 347 -0.73 3.75 1.32
C VAL A 347 -1.55 4.39 0.20
N GLU A 348 -1.71 3.70 -0.93
CA GLU A 348 -2.50 4.14 -2.09
C GLU A 348 -4.01 4.18 -1.77
N PHE A 349 -4.51 3.24 -0.95
CA PHE A 349 -5.87 3.31 -0.44
C PHE A 349 -6.10 4.53 0.46
N ILE A 350 -5.14 4.88 1.32
CA ILE A 350 -5.19 6.12 2.12
C ILE A 350 -5.26 7.35 1.19
N VAL A 351 -4.51 7.37 0.10
CA VAL A 351 -4.60 8.45 -0.91
C VAL A 351 -6.01 8.51 -1.51
N CYS A 352 -6.64 7.38 -1.83
CA CYS A 352 -8.02 7.36 -2.32
C CYS A 352 -9.01 7.98 -1.31
N VAL A 353 -8.92 7.60 -0.03
CA VAL A 353 -9.75 8.19 1.03
C VAL A 353 -9.51 9.71 1.17
N LYS A 354 -8.25 10.15 1.18
CA LYS A 354 -7.90 11.57 1.26
C LYS A 354 -8.34 12.35 0.04
N SER A 355 -8.29 11.74 -1.15
CA SER A 355 -8.80 12.36 -2.39
C SER A 355 -10.31 12.60 -2.34
N ILE A 356 -11.07 11.69 -1.74
CA ILE A 356 -12.51 11.86 -1.51
C ILE A 356 -12.78 13.03 -0.53
N LEU A 357 -12.04 13.08 0.58
CA LEU A 357 -12.23 14.08 1.61
C LEU A 357 -11.92 15.51 1.13
N ASP A 358 -10.82 15.67 0.40
CA ASP A 358 -10.31 16.98 0.01
C ASP A 358 -10.73 17.40 -1.41
N GLY A 359 -11.37 16.51 -2.19
CA GLY A 359 -11.68 16.80 -3.60
C GLY A 359 -10.42 17.07 -4.44
N PHE A 360 -9.33 16.33 -4.15
CA PHE A 360 -8.03 16.56 -4.76
C PHE A 360 -7.44 15.25 -5.30
N ILE A 361 -7.11 15.25 -6.60
CA ILE A 361 -6.43 14.14 -7.29
C ILE A 361 -5.04 14.62 -7.68
N HIS A 362 -3.99 14.01 -7.13
CA HIS A 362 -2.61 14.41 -7.39
C HIS A 362 -2.15 14.06 -8.81
N GLN A 363 -1.13 14.76 -9.28
CA GLN A 363 -0.47 14.44 -10.55
C GLN A 363 0.46 13.22 -10.43
N THR A 364 0.73 12.55 -11.55
CA THR A 364 1.84 11.60 -11.66
C THR A 364 3.13 12.40 -11.86
N VAL A 365 3.89 12.60 -10.77
CA VAL A 365 5.06 13.47 -10.75
C VAL A 365 6.19 12.87 -11.61
N GLY A 366 6.94 13.72 -12.30
CA GLY A 366 8.06 13.31 -13.14
C GLY A 366 7.66 12.78 -14.53
N THR A 367 6.44 12.27 -14.71
CA THR A 367 5.94 11.85 -16.03
C THR A 367 5.64 13.06 -16.90
N THR A 368 6.15 13.05 -18.12
CA THR A 368 6.06 14.19 -19.05
C THR A 368 5.38 13.83 -20.35
N GLU A 369 5.59 12.61 -20.85
CA GLU A 369 5.08 12.18 -22.14
C GLU A 369 4.80 10.66 -22.12
N THR A 370 3.68 10.25 -22.72
CA THR A 370 3.31 8.83 -22.84
C THR A 370 3.63 8.28 -24.22
N GLU A 371 3.66 6.95 -24.37
CA GLU A 371 3.69 6.30 -25.67
C GLU A 371 2.26 6.09 -26.22
N GLU A 372 2.14 5.74 -27.51
CA GLU A 372 0.85 5.69 -28.24
C GLU A 372 -0.18 4.77 -27.57
N GLU A 373 0.21 3.62 -27.04
CA GLU A 373 -0.73 2.71 -26.37
C GLU A 373 -1.18 3.17 -24.99
N LEU A 374 -0.44 4.11 -24.36
CA LEU A 374 -0.75 4.73 -23.06
C LEU A 374 -1.54 6.05 -23.29
N ASP A 375 -2.79 5.94 -23.73
CA ASP A 375 -3.63 7.04 -24.20
C ASP A 375 -4.78 7.41 -23.23
N LEU A 376 -4.65 7.07 -21.94
CA LEU A 376 -5.62 7.40 -20.89
C LEU A 376 -5.25 8.70 -20.15
N ASN A 377 -6.09 9.11 -19.20
CA ASN A 377 -5.92 10.36 -18.45
C ASN A 377 -5.05 10.14 -17.21
N TYR A 378 -3.73 10.08 -17.37
CA TYR A 378 -2.76 9.77 -16.30
C TYR A 378 -2.39 10.94 -15.39
N MET A 379 -3.14 12.02 -15.39
CA MET A 379 -2.88 13.20 -14.55
C MET A 379 -1.44 13.73 -14.68
N ILE A 380 -1.00 13.97 -15.90
CA ILE A 380 0.34 14.50 -16.21
C ILE A 380 0.34 16.02 -16.09
N GLY A 381 1.38 16.57 -15.45
CA GLY A 381 1.68 18.01 -15.40
C GLY A 381 0.93 18.81 -14.35
N ALA A 382 -0.28 18.43 -13.95
CA ALA A 382 -1.04 19.16 -12.93
C ALA A 382 -2.02 18.24 -12.16
N PRO A 383 -2.26 18.53 -10.86
CA PRO A 383 -3.34 17.90 -10.11
C PRO A 383 -4.72 18.40 -10.55
N ALA A 384 -5.78 17.66 -10.22
CA ALA A 384 -7.15 18.08 -10.40
C ALA A 384 -7.82 18.40 -9.05
N LYS A 385 -8.68 19.41 -9.06
CA LYS A 385 -9.61 19.72 -7.96
C LYS A 385 -11.02 19.49 -8.45
N GLN A 386 -11.69 18.51 -7.89
CA GLN A 386 -13.08 18.17 -8.21
C GLN A 386 -13.67 17.33 -7.09
N GLU A 387 -14.98 17.22 -7.03
CA GLU A 387 -15.63 16.24 -6.18
C GLU A 387 -15.21 14.82 -6.61
N VAL A 388 -14.83 13.99 -5.67
CA VAL A 388 -14.52 12.58 -5.85
C VAL A 388 -15.54 11.79 -5.04
N ARG A 389 -16.44 11.10 -5.71
CA ARG A 389 -17.47 10.28 -5.06
C ARG A 389 -17.01 8.84 -4.92
N TYR A 390 -16.37 8.31 -5.95
CA TYR A 390 -15.82 6.96 -5.98
C TYR A 390 -14.36 6.99 -6.39
N ALA A 391 -13.52 6.38 -5.57
CA ALA A 391 -12.10 6.17 -5.86
C ALA A 391 -11.76 4.69 -5.84
N MET A 392 -10.94 4.26 -6.78
CA MET A 392 -10.48 2.89 -6.93
C MET A 392 -8.96 2.80 -6.71
N SER A 393 -8.51 1.80 -5.97
CA SER A 393 -7.07 1.49 -5.81
C SER A 393 -6.78 0.12 -6.39
N ASN A 394 -5.82 0.04 -7.31
CA ASN A 394 -5.38 -1.20 -7.94
C ASN A 394 -4.00 -1.62 -7.45
N SER A 395 -3.82 -2.91 -7.24
CA SER A 395 -2.51 -3.51 -6.97
C SER A 395 -2.33 -4.79 -7.77
N LEU A 396 -1.18 -4.89 -8.41
CA LEU A 396 -0.76 -6.05 -9.20
C LEU A 396 0.52 -6.59 -8.58
N GLY A 397 0.55 -7.89 -8.25
CA GLY A 397 1.67 -8.52 -7.54
C GLY A 397 2.32 -9.64 -8.33
N PHE A 398 3.61 -9.86 -8.11
CA PHE A 398 4.30 -11.05 -8.58
C PHE A 398 3.52 -12.31 -8.17
N GLY A 399 3.48 -13.32 -9.07
CA GLY A 399 2.58 -14.46 -8.94
C GLY A 399 1.23 -14.25 -9.64
N GLY A 400 1.03 -13.08 -10.28
CA GLY A 400 -0.21 -12.73 -10.98
C GLY A 400 -1.35 -12.36 -10.03
N HIS A 401 -1.04 -11.87 -8.83
CA HIS A 401 -2.04 -11.42 -7.86
C HIS A 401 -2.60 -10.06 -8.26
N ASN A 402 -3.92 -9.95 -8.41
CA ASN A 402 -4.61 -8.71 -8.71
C ASN A 402 -5.59 -8.39 -7.59
N GLY A 403 -5.48 -7.19 -7.02
CA GLY A 403 -6.36 -6.66 -5.99
C GLY A 403 -6.90 -5.30 -6.36
N THR A 404 -8.21 -5.10 -6.20
CA THR A 404 -8.88 -3.81 -6.41
C THR A 404 -9.79 -3.50 -5.23
N LEU A 405 -9.63 -2.31 -4.66
CA LEU A 405 -10.53 -1.75 -3.65
C LEU A 405 -11.30 -0.58 -4.24
N LEU A 406 -12.60 -0.52 -3.97
CA LEU A 406 -13.46 0.60 -4.31
C LEU A 406 -14.01 1.24 -3.04
N VAL A 407 -13.74 2.53 -2.89
CA VAL A 407 -14.16 3.34 -1.74
C VAL A 407 -15.01 4.50 -2.24
N LYS A 408 -16.05 4.85 -1.48
CA LYS A 408 -16.93 5.97 -1.80
C LYS A 408 -16.97 7.02 -0.69
N LYS A 409 -17.38 8.22 -1.06
CA LYS A 409 -17.77 9.26 -0.11
C LYS A 409 -18.89 8.74 0.78
N TYR A 410 -18.71 8.89 2.09
CA TYR A 410 -19.76 8.57 3.04
C TYR A 410 -20.85 9.63 2.97
N GLU A 411 -22.09 9.20 2.90
CA GLU A 411 -23.29 10.02 2.97
C GLU A 411 -24.19 9.41 4.05
N GLU A 412 -24.68 10.24 4.98
CA GLU A 412 -25.70 9.82 5.94
C GLU A 412 -27.01 9.57 5.17
N ASP A 413 -27.65 8.40 5.47
CA ASP A 413 -28.94 8.02 4.88
C ASP A 413 -30.08 8.87 5.47
#